data_d61af6db65fa68bbde309fb3a921293d
#
_entry.id   d61af6db65fa68bbde309fb3a921293d
#
_cell.length_a   1.000
_cell.length_b   1.000
_cell.length_c   1.000
_cell.angle_alpha   90.00
_cell.angle_beta   90.00
_cell.angle_gamma   90.00
#
_symmetry.space_group_name_H-M   'P 1'
#
loop_
_entity.id
_entity.type
_entity.pdbx_description
1 polymer ?
#
loop_
_entity_poly.entity_id
_entity_poly.type
_entity_poly.pdbx_seq_one_letter_code
_entity_poly.pdbx_strand_id
1 'polypeptide(L)'
;FINVAGLAIGLAVCMLISLWVFDELGYDRFHQNYRRVFRVYWDESSTEPGSASALTPPPLAAAPKKDFPEVLRSTRFGTWQKRLVSVGDTNITETKYMHADPDFLTMFSFPFVKGDPASALSNPYSVVLTEATAEKYFGREDPMGKTLNVDHAFDVVVTGVLRNVPAGSSLEFDLLSPFEILLKEYIGEKNRDNWGFNSFSTFVMLPEAGAGPGLGRKLADYIKAIEPQETDTLALQPLSAIHLRSRLSHDYNNRGDIKYVWIFGALAVFSVKTAALRKIS
;
A
#
# COMPACT_ATOMS: atom_id res chain seq x y z
N PHE A 1 37.53 18.88 27.53
CA PHE A 1 36.50 17.83 27.79
C PHE A 1 35.11 18.29 27.33
N ILE A 2 34.65 19.48 27.72
CA ILE A 2 33.31 20.01 27.37
C ILE A 2 33.11 20.12 25.84
N ASN A 3 34.10 20.55 25.11
CA ASN A 3 34.02 20.70 23.65
C ASN A 3 33.93 19.35 22.92
N VAL A 4 34.63 18.33 23.40
CA VAL A 4 34.61 16.98 22.81
C VAL A 4 33.24 16.33 23.08
N ALA A 5 32.71 16.43 24.31
CA ALA A 5 31.42 15.92 24.67
C ALA A 5 30.28 16.62 23.86
N GLY A 6 30.33 17.95 23.76
CA GLY A 6 29.36 18.70 22.93
C GLY A 6 29.38 18.32 21.45
N LEU A 7 30.58 18.12 20.86
CA LEU A 7 30.73 17.66 19.49
C LEU A 7 30.17 16.23 19.31
N ALA A 8 30.47 15.32 20.23
CA ALA A 8 30.00 13.95 20.18
C ALA A 8 28.47 13.86 20.23
N ILE A 9 27.83 14.63 21.14
CA ILE A 9 26.37 14.69 21.24
C ILE A 9 25.78 15.30 19.95
N GLY A 10 26.36 16.39 19.44
CA GLY A 10 25.90 17.01 18.21
C GLY A 10 25.96 16.08 17.01
N LEU A 11 27.04 15.32 16.84
CA LEU A 11 27.19 14.33 15.79
C LEU A 11 26.19 13.17 15.96
N ALA A 12 25.98 12.66 17.18
CA ALA A 12 25.02 11.60 17.44
C ALA A 12 23.60 12.04 17.06
N VAL A 13 23.18 13.25 17.45
CA VAL A 13 21.87 13.81 17.07
C VAL A 13 21.74 13.95 15.55
N CYS A 14 22.77 14.47 14.87
CA CYS A 14 22.77 14.58 13.40
C CYS A 14 22.65 13.23 12.72
N MET A 15 23.34 12.19 13.21
CA MET A 15 23.25 10.82 12.68
C MET A 15 21.82 10.27 12.86
N LEU A 16 21.21 10.42 14.04
CA LEU A 16 19.84 9.95 14.29
C LEU A 16 18.82 10.65 13.40
N ILE A 17 18.93 11.98 13.25
CA ILE A 17 18.07 12.74 12.34
C ILE A 17 18.27 12.27 10.89
N SER A 18 19.51 12.06 10.46
CA SER A 18 19.82 11.61 9.10
C SER A 18 19.24 10.21 8.85
N LEU A 19 19.38 9.27 9.78
CA LEU A 19 18.80 7.94 9.69
C LEU A 19 17.29 8.02 9.57
N TRP A 20 16.62 8.81 10.40
CA TRP A 20 15.18 9.02 10.30
C TRP A 20 14.77 9.63 8.96
N VAL A 21 15.48 10.65 8.46
CA VAL A 21 15.21 11.25 7.14
C VAL A 21 15.36 10.22 6.01
N PHE A 22 16.40 9.36 6.07
CA PHE A 22 16.58 8.29 5.09
C PHE A 22 15.47 7.26 5.14
N ASP A 23 15.00 6.90 6.34
CA ASP A 23 13.87 5.98 6.54
C ASP A 23 12.60 6.56 5.94
N GLU A 24 12.23 7.79 6.28
CA GLU A 24 11.06 8.50 5.74
C GLU A 24 11.08 8.63 4.20
N LEU A 25 12.25 8.93 3.63
CA LEU A 25 12.42 9.02 2.18
C LEU A 25 12.49 7.64 1.50
N GLY A 26 12.72 6.59 2.27
CA GLY A 26 12.86 5.20 1.83
C GLY A 26 11.55 4.45 1.63
N TYR A 27 10.42 4.99 2.13
CA TYR A 27 9.12 4.32 2.07
C TYR A 27 8.77 3.82 0.68
N ASP A 28 8.27 2.57 0.61
CA ASP A 28 7.85 1.85 -0.59
C ASP A 28 8.93 1.66 -1.67
N ARG A 29 10.16 2.13 -1.47
CA ARG A 29 11.23 2.04 -2.48
C ARG A 29 11.81 0.64 -2.62
N PHE A 30 11.51 -0.27 -1.72
CA PHE A 30 11.91 -1.67 -1.84
C PHE A 30 11.13 -2.40 -2.95
N HIS A 31 9.98 -1.87 -3.38
CA HIS A 31 9.26 -2.40 -4.52
C HIS A 31 10.00 -2.10 -5.83
N GLN A 32 10.31 -3.13 -6.62
CA GLN A 32 11.03 -2.98 -7.90
C GLN A 32 10.34 -2.02 -8.86
N ASN A 33 9.01 -2.00 -8.81
CA ASN A 33 8.16 -1.21 -9.70
C ASN A 33 7.72 0.14 -9.10
N TYR A 34 8.22 0.57 -7.94
CA TYR A 34 7.69 1.74 -7.21
C TYR A 34 7.58 3.03 -8.03
N ARG A 35 8.43 3.20 -9.05
CA ARG A 35 8.40 4.38 -9.95
C ARG A 35 7.31 4.30 -11.01
N ARG A 36 6.81 3.10 -11.31
CA ARG A 36 5.84 2.82 -12.36
C ARG A 36 4.45 2.51 -11.83
N VAL A 37 4.30 2.40 -10.51
CA VAL A 37 3.03 2.13 -9.84
C VAL A 37 2.44 3.44 -9.37
N PHE A 38 1.16 3.64 -9.70
CA PHE A 38 0.38 4.82 -9.37
C PHE A 38 -0.93 4.39 -8.73
N ARG A 39 -1.34 5.11 -7.68
CA ARG A 39 -2.68 5.04 -7.13
C ARG A 39 -3.62 5.88 -7.98
N VAL A 40 -4.79 5.34 -8.29
CA VAL A 40 -5.93 6.12 -8.82
C VAL A 40 -6.72 6.64 -7.63
N TYR A 41 -7.14 7.89 -7.67
CA TYR A 41 -7.93 8.50 -6.60
C TYR A 41 -8.98 9.45 -7.18
N TRP A 42 -10.04 9.74 -6.40
CA TRP A 42 -11.03 10.74 -6.73
C TRP A 42 -10.52 12.14 -6.38
N ASP A 43 -10.54 13.02 -7.35
CA ASP A 43 -10.39 14.46 -7.18
C ASP A 43 -11.80 15.07 -7.11
N GLU A 44 -12.22 15.36 -5.89
CA GLU A 44 -13.55 15.89 -5.54
C GLU A 44 -13.58 17.44 -5.54
N SER A 45 -12.54 18.08 -6.11
CA SER A 45 -12.37 19.54 -6.07
C SER A 45 -13.48 20.30 -6.83
N SER A 46 -14.24 19.63 -7.68
CA SER A 46 -15.41 20.19 -8.33
C SER A 46 -16.58 20.42 -7.36
N THR A 47 -16.69 19.57 -6.34
CA THR A 47 -17.76 19.59 -5.34
C THR A 47 -17.31 20.35 -4.09
N GLU A 48 -16.09 20.08 -3.62
CA GLU A 48 -15.48 20.73 -2.47
C GLU A 48 -14.00 21.08 -2.75
N PRO A 49 -13.64 22.38 -2.83
CA PRO A 49 -12.29 22.81 -3.21
C PRO A 49 -11.20 22.18 -2.34
N GLY A 50 -10.29 21.42 -2.98
CA GLY A 50 -9.18 20.74 -2.33
C GLY A 50 -9.55 19.41 -1.68
N SER A 51 -10.77 18.92 -1.84
CA SER A 51 -11.17 17.58 -1.41
C SER A 51 -10.69 16.53 -2.41
N ALA A 52 -10.25 15.39 -1.89
CA ALA A 52 -9.88 14.22 -2.69
C ALA A 52 -9.91 12.95 -1.85
N SER A 53 -10.32 11.83 -2.42
CA SER A 53 -10.49 10.56 -1.73
C SER A 53 -9.61 9.44 -2.32
N ALA A 54 -8.96 8.68 -1.44
CA ALA A 54 -8.17 7.52 -1.83
C ALA A 54 -9.02 6.31 -2.22
N LEU A 55 -10.32 6.34 -1.92
CA LEU A 55 -11.23 5.23 -2.19
C LEU A 55 -11.85 5.35 -3.58
N THR A 56 -11.96 4.23 -4.25
CA THR A 56 -12.45 4.08 -5.62
C THR A 56 -13.44 2.92 -5.72
N PRO A 57 -14.29 2.88 -6.77
CA PRO A 57 -15.28 1.83 -6.94
C PRO A 57 -14.66 0.51 -7.46
N PRO A 58 -15.31 -0.64 -7.20
CA PRO A 58 -14.83 -1.95 -7.62
C PRO A 58 -14.53 -2.07 -9.12
N PRO A 59 -15.37 -1.58 -10.06
CA PRO A 59 -15.10 -1.75 -11.49
C PRO A 59 -13.86 -1.01 -11.98
N LEU A 60 -13.38 0.00 -11.24
CA LEU A 60 -12.25 0.82 -11.67
C LEU A 60 -10.94 0.03 -11.83
N ALA A 61 -10.75 -1.10 -11.16
CA ALA A 61 -9.53 -1.90 -11.35
C ALA A 61 -9.50 -2.60 -12.71
N ALA A 62 -10.63 -3.07 -13.21
CA ALA A 62 -10.71 -3.77 -14.49
C ALA A 62 -10.74 -2.80 -15.70
N ALA A 63 -11.40 -1.67 -15.53
CA ALA A 63 -11.66 -0.71 -16.59
C ALA A 63 -10.37 -0.11 -17.21
N PRO A 64 -9.40 0.42 -16.48
CA PRO A 64 -8.19 0.98 -17.06
C PRO A 64 -7.38 -0.03 -17.87
N LYS A 65 -7.29 -1.26 -17.43
CA LYS A 65 -6.56 -2.32 -18.16
C LYS A 65 -7.24 -2.65 -19.51
N LYS A 66 -8.56 -2.53 -19.57
CA LYS A 66 -9.33 -2.78 -20.81
C LYS A 66 -9.24 -1.59 -21.77
N ASP A 67 -9.37 -0.36 -21.25
CA ASP A 67 -9.63 0.83 -22.06
C ASP A 67 -8.36 1.65 -22.34
N PHE A 68 -7.27 1.43 -21.59
CA PHE A 68 -5.99 2.12 -21.76
C PHE A 68 -4.84 1.14 -22.00
N PRO A 69 -4.40 0.96 -23.25
CA PRO A 69 -3.34 -0.01 -23.62
C PRO A 69 -2.01 0.19 -22.90
N GLU A 70 -1.75 1.40 -22.43
CA GLU A 70 -0.56 1.73 -21.61
C GLU A 70 -0.63 1.19 -20.18
N VAL A 71 -1.78 0.74 -19.69
CA VAL A 71 -1.89 0.11 -18.36
C VAL A 71 -1.47 -1.35 -18.46
N LEU A 72 -0.28 -1.66 -17.99
CA LEU A 72 0.26 -3.02 -18.02
C LEU A 72 -0.44 -3.95 -17.02
N ARG A 73 -0.72 -3.45 -15.83
CA ARG A 73 -1.39 -4.16 -14.75
C ARG A 73 -2.26 -3.20 -13.94
N SER A 74 -3.30 -3.75 -13.34
CA SER A 74 -4.17 -3.02 -12.44
C SER A 74 -4.56 -3.93 -11.29
N THR A 75 -4.67 -3.38 -10.10
CA THR A 75 -5.11 -4.10 -8.90
C THR A 75 -5.91 -3.17 -8.02
N ARG A 76 -6.93 -3.71 -7.41
CA ARG A 76 -7.61 -3.09 -6.27
C ARG A 76 -7.33 -3.91 -5.03
N PHE A 77 -7.44 -3.27 -3.90
CA PHE A 77 -7.44 -3.95 -2.62
C PHE A 77 -8.27 -3.19 -1.59
N GLY A 78 -8.74 -3.90 -0.59
CA GLY A 78 -9.44 -3.36 0.55
C GLY A 78 -8.93 -3.98 1.84
N THR A 79 -8.78 -3.15 2.85
CA THR A 79 -8.55 -3.58 4.23
C THR A 79 -9.87 -3.46 4.95
N TRP A 80 -10.48 -4.55 5.26
CA TRP A 80 -11.76 -4.51 5.96
C TRP A 80 -11.63 -5.19 7.28
N GLN A 81 -12.32 -4.72 8.20
CA GLN A 81 -12.67 -5.29 9.49
C GLN A 81 -11.75 -6.42 10.03
N LYS A 82 -11.70 -6.52 11.29
CA LYS A 82 -11.10 -7.64 12.00
C LYS A 82 -11.74 -8.94 11.54
N ARG A 83 -10.93 -9.98 11.27
CA ARG A 83 -11.37 -11.32 10.90
C ARG A 83 -10.99 -12.30 11.98
N LEU A 84 -11.92 -13.16 12.36
CA LEU A 84 -11.61 -14.30 13.21
C LEU A 84 -11.02 -15.40 12.33
N VAL A 85 -9.76 -15.76 12.60
CA VAL A 85 -9.07 -16.83 11.85
C VAL A 85 -8.77 -17.98 12.78
N SER A 86 -9.13 -19.19 12.37
CA SER A 86 -9.09 -20.40 13.19
C SER A 86 -8.30 -21.52 12.53
N VAL A 87 -7.50 -22.23 13.34
CA VAL A 87 -6.79 -23.47 12.98
C VAL A 87 -6.86 -24.42 14.17
N GLY A 88 -7.54 -25.57 14.04
CA GLY A 88 -7.80 -26.44 15.17
C GLY A 88 -8.52 -25.69 16.29
N ASP A 89 -7.95 -25.73 17.50
CA ASP A 89 -8.49 -25.02 18.67
C ASP A 89 -8.02 -23.58 18.79
N THR A 90 -7.13 -23.13 17.91
CA THR A 90 -6.60 -21.77 17.92
C THR A 90 -7.52 -20.82 17.18
N ASN A 91 -8.01 -19.79 17.89
CA ASN A 91 -8.90 -18.76 17.34
C ASN A 91 -8.29 -17.39 17.61
N ILE A 92 -7.92 -16.63 16.57
CA ILE A 92 -7.28 -15.34 16.68
C ILE A 92 -8.02 -14.30 15.84
N THR A 93 -8.29 -13.14 16.43
CA THR A 93 -8.82 -11.99 15.68
C THR A 93 -7.67 -11.26 14.98
N GLU A 94 -7.60 -11.39 13.67
CA GLU A 94 -6.63 -10.71 12.84
C GLU A 94 -7.12 -9.30 12.47
N THR A 95 -6.22 -8.32 12.59
CA THR A 95 -6.53 -6.91 12.31
C THR A 95 -5.93 -6.41 11.01
N LYS A 96 -5.03 -7.19 10.40
CA LYS A 96 -4.34 -6.89 9.15
C LYS A 96 -4.63 -7.92 8.07
N TYR A 97 -5.92 -8.27 7.94
CA TYR A 97 -6.39 -9.15 6.86
C TYR A 97 -6.79 -8.31 5.65
N MET A 98 -6.07 -8.46 4.55
CA MET A 98 -6.28 -7.70 3.32
C MET A 98 -6.80 -8.60 2.19
N HIS A 99 -7.57 -8.01 1.28
CA HIS A 99 -8.04 -8.67 0.07
C HIS A 99 -7.56 -7.89 -1.14
N ALA A 100 -6.99 -8.55 -2.15
CA ALA A 100 -6.48 -7.91 -3.34
C ALA A 100 -6.70 -8.75 -4.61
N ASP A 101 -6.70 -8.09 -5.77
CA ASP A 101 -6.70 -8.79 -7.05
C ASP A 101 -5.36 -9.53 -7.27
N PRO A 102 -5.32 -10.59 -8.10
CA PRO A 102 -4.11 -11.39 -8.31
C PRO A 102 -2.89 -10.59 -8.79
N ASP A 103 -3.08 -9.53 -9.58
CA ASP A 103 -2.00 -8.67 -10.07
C ASP A 103 -1.26 -7.93 -8.94
N PHE A 104 -1.80 -7.85 -7.72
CA PHE A 104 -1.20 -7.19 -6.56
C PHE A 104 0.22 -7.70 -6.28
N LEU A 105 0.40 -9.01 -6.17
CA LEU A 105 1.68 -9.63 -5.83
C LEU A 105 2.75 -9.50 -6.92
N THR A 106 2.34 -9.27 -8.17
CA THR A 106 3.26 -9.01 -9.28
C THR A 106 3.58 -7.52 -9.46
N MET A 107 2.70 -6.64 -9.00
CA MET A 107 2.92 -5.18 -9.00
C MET A 107 3.80 -4.76 -7.82
N PHE A 108 3.48 -5.29 -6.62
CA PHE A 108 4.19 -5.02 -5.37
C PHE A 108 5.14 -6.17 -5.06
N SER A 109 6.42 -5.86 -4.98
CA SER A 109 7.50 -6.87 -4.91
C SER A 109 7.74 -7.34 -3.47
N PHE A 110 6.71 -7.85 -2.78
CA PHE A 110 6.89 -8.49 -1.49
C PHE A 110 7.64 -9.81 -1.66
N PRO A 111 8.77 -10.04 -0.94
CA PRO A 111 9.56 -11.24 -1.14
C PRO A 111 8.84 -12.50 -0.67
N PHE A 112 8.69 -13.48 -1.56
CA PHE A 112 8.18 -14.80 -1.22
C PHE A 112 9.25 -15.66 -0.56
N VAL A 113 8.85 -16.38 0.49
CA VAL A 113 9.63 -17.47 1.11
C VAL A 113 9.22 -18.80 0.52
N LYS A 114 7.89 -18.96 0.27
CA LYS A 114 7.27 -20.14 -0.35
C LYS A 114 6.12 -19.71 -1.25
N GLY A 115 5.89 -20.46 -2.33
CA GLY A 115 4.85 -20.15 -3.30
C GLY A 115 5.34 -19.29 -4.46
N ASP A 116 4.42 -18.93 -5.34
CA ASP A 116 4.69 -18.14 -6.55
C ASP A 116 3.74 -16.94 -6.61
N PRO A 117 4.27 -15.69 -6.72
CA PRO A 117 3.45 -14.48 -6.77
C PRO A 117 2.45 -14.45 -7.93
N ALA A 118 2.73 -15.14 -9.04
CA ALA A 118 1.85 -15.14 -10.20
C ALA A 118 0.59 -16.00 -10.01
N SER A 119 0.65 -17.00 -9.12
CA SER A 119 -0.42 -17.97 -8.92
C SER A 119 -1.04 -17.98 -7.51
N ALA A 120 -0.36 -17.38 -6.53
CA ALA A 120 -0.77 -17.49 -5.13
C ALA A 120 -2.19 -16.98 -4.82
N LEU A 121 -2.71 -16.00 -5.58
CA LEU A 121 -4.08 -15.49 -5.43
C LEU A 121 -5.02 -15.90 -6.57
N SER A 122 -4.67 -16.94 -7.35
CA SER A 122 -5.49 -17.38 -8.48
C SER A 122 -6.73 -18.18 -8.08
N ASN A 123 -6.67 -18.90 -6.95
CA ASN A 123 -7.83 -19.59 -6.41
C ASN A 123 -8.63 -18.64 -5.52
N PRO A 124 -9.95 -18.50 -5.72
CA PRO A 124 -10.77 -17.62 -4.90
C PRO A 124 -10.63 -17.84 -3.38
N TYR A 125 -10.47 -19.07 -2.93
CA TYR A 125 -10.30 -19.41 -1.52
C TYR A 125 -8.85 -19.73 -1.16
N SER A 126 -7.93 -18.88 -1.62
CA SER A 126 -6.52 -18.93 -1.23
C SER A 126 -6.16 -17.86 -0.21
N VAL A 127 -5.06 -18.08 0.50
CA VAL A 127 -4.47 -17.08 1.40
C VAL A 127 -2.96 -17.15 1.35
N VAL A 128 -2.35 -15.97 1.33
CA VAL A 128 -0.90 -15.78 1.50
C VAL A 128 -0.66 -15.19 2.89
N LEU A 129 0.30 -15.75 3.62
CA LEU A 129 0.64 -15.37 4.99
C LEU A 129 2.00 -14.68 5.03
N THR A 130 2.22 -13.81 6.01
CA THR A 130 3.58 -13.41 6.39
C THR A 130 4.26 -14.55 7.18
N GLU A 131 5.61 -14.55 7.24
CA GLU A 131 6.37 -15.53 8.04
C GLU A 131 5.89 -15.57 9.50
N ALA A 132 5.71 -14.41 10.11
CA ALA A 132 5.25 -14.31 11.50
C ALA A 132 3.85 -14.91 11.69
N THR A 133 2.95 -14.71 10.72
CA THR A 133 1.60 -15.26 10.75
C THR A 133 1.61 -16.77 10.50
N ALA A 134 2.45 -17.24 9.58
CA ALA A 134 2.62 -18.67 9.36
C ALA A 134 3.15 -19.38 10.62
N GLU A 135 4.16 -18.81 11.30
CA GLU A 135 4.69 -19.32 12.56
C GLU A 135 3.64 -19.30 13.68
N LYS A 136 2.83 -18.23 13.77
CA LYS A 136 1.75 -18.07 14.75
C LYS A 136 0.72 -19.20 14.69
N TYR A 137 0.31 -19.64 13.49
CA TYR A 137 -0.71 -20.67 13.31
C TYR A 137 -0.16 -22.09 13.23
N PHE A 138 1.02 -22.28 12.67
CA PHE A 138 1.55 -23.59 12.32
C PHE A 138 2.89 -23.91 13.00
N GLY A 139 3.44 -22.98 13.77
CA GLY A 139 4.73 -23.17 14.43
C GLY A 139 5.83 -23.44 13.41
N ARG A 140 6.51 -24.59 13.56
CA ARG A 140 7.58 -25.01 12.64
C ARG A 140 7.12 -25.89 11.49
N GLU A 141 5.84 -26.21 11.44
CA GLU A 141 5.30 -27.03 10.36
C GLU A 141 5.20 -26.25 9.06
N ASP A 142 5.27 -26.96 7.93
CA ASP A 142 5.06 -26.33 6.64
C ASP A 142 3.61 -25.87 6.51
N PRO A 143 3.35 -24.55 6.33
CA PRO A 143 2.00 -24.03 6.19
C PRO A 143 1.40 -24.28 4.82
N MET A 144 2.20 -24.58 3.79
CA MET A 144 1.72 -24.72 2.41
C MET A 144 0.65 -25.79 2.28
N GLY A 145 -0.47 -25.46 1.63
CA GLY A 145 -1.60 -26.35 1.43
C GLY A 145 -2.46 -26.60 2.66
N LYS A 146 -2.10 -26.06 3.83
CA LYS A 146 -2.94 -26.14 5.03
C LYS A 146 -4.11 -25.18 4.96
N THR A 147 -5.15 -25.47 5.71
CA THR A 147 -6.41 -24.74 5.73
C THR A 147 -6.52 -23.88 6.98
N LEU A 148 -7.02 -22.65 6.81
CA LEU A 148 -7.50 -21.79 7.89
C LEU A 148 -9.00 -21.57 7.67
N ASN A 149 -9.78 -21.55 8.75
CA ASN A 149 -11.17 -21.15 8.71
C ASN A 149 -11.30 -19.66 9.04
N VAL A 150 -12.11 -18.95 8.28
CA VAL A 150 -12.34 -17.50 8.44
C VAL A 150 -13.78 -17.26 8.88
N ASP A 151 -13.94 -16.53 9.98
CA ASP A 151 -15.22 -16.11 10.60
C ASP A 151 -16.19 -17.29 10.87
N HIS A 152 -15.67 -18.53 11.00
CA HIS A 152 -16.44 -19.75 11.04
C HIS A 152 -17.40 -19.95 9.85
N ALA A 153 -17.15 -19.27 8.75
CA ALA A 153 -18.01 -19.24 7.58
C ALA A 153 -17.43 -20.01 6.38
N PHE A 154 -16.13 -19.89 6.12
CA PHE A 154 -15.49 -20.56 4.98
C PHE A 154 -14.01 -20.85 5.26
N ASP A 155 -13.47 -21.75 4.46
CA ASP A 155 -12.11 -22.20 4.54
C ASP A 155 -11.26 -21.57 3.43
N VAL A 156 -10.00 -21.21 3.77
CA VAL A 156 -8.99 -20.75 2.82
C VAL A 156 -7.74 -21.62 2.92
N VAL A 157 -7.10 -21.86 1.77
CA VAL A 157 -5.90 -22.69 1.68
C VAL A 157 -4.65 -21.81 1.54
N VAL A 158 -3.62 -22.11 2.31
CA VAL A 158 -2.35 -21.40 2.24
C VAL A 158 -1.63 -21.73 0.92
N THR A 159 -1.44 -20.73 0.08
CA THR A 159 -0.82 -20.82 -1.23
C THR A 159 0.52 -20.09 -1.33
N GLY A 160 0.90 -19.37 -0.29
CA GLY A 160 2.17 -18.67 -0.24
C GLY A 160 2.54 -18.17 1.15
N VAL A 161 3.84 -17.99 1.35
CA VAL A 161 4.41 -17.35 2.54
C VAL A 161 5.33 -16.24 2.07
N LEU A 162 5.09 -15.03 2.56
CA LEU A 162 5.91 -13.84 2.34
C LEU A 162 6.83 -13.58 3.53
N ARG A 163 7.95 -12.91 3.32
CA ARG A 163 8.64 -12.24 4.42
C ARG A 163 7.71 -11.23 5.07
N ASN A 164 7.95 -10.93 6.34
CA ASN A 164 7.18 -9.91 7.03
C ASN A 164 7.24 -8.60 6.25
N VAL A 165 6.10 -7.90 6.19
CA VAL A 165 6.01 -6.60 5.53
C VAL A 165 6.97 -5.62 6.19
N PRO A 166 7.86 -4.97 5.44
CA PRO A 166 8.81 -4.00 6.01
C PRO A 166 8.11 -2.82 6.69
N ALA A 167 8.71 -2.29 7.76
CA ALA A 167 8.19 -1.11 8.45
C ALA A 167 8.06 0.13 7.53
N GLY A 168 8.95 0.25 6.54
CA GLY A 168 8.92 1.31 5.51
C GLY A 168 7.95 1.02 4.35
N SER A 169 6.82 0.36 4.61
CA SER A 169 5.76 0.12 3.63
C SER A 169 4.51 0.90 3.97
N SER A 170 3.92 1.56 2.98
CA SER A 170 2.58 2.17 3.11
C SER A 170 1.47 1.12 3.13
N LEU A 171 1.75 -0.10 2.66
CA LEU A 171 0.81 -1.22 2.64
C LEU A 171 1.13 -2.16 3.80
N GLU A 172 0.16 -2.40 4.67
CA GLU A 172 0.33 -3.27 5.83
C GLU A 172 -0.69 -4.42 5.78
N PHE A 173 -0.19 -5.65 5.85
CA PHE A 173 -1.03 -6.84 5.98
C PHE A 173 -0.23 -7.99 6.60
N ASP A 174 -0.94 -8.90 7.25
CA ASP A 174 -0.42 -10.15 7.80
C ASP A 174 -0.97 -11.36 7.03
N LEU A 175 -2.20 -11.21 6.50
CA LEU A 175 -2.87 -12.18 5.63
C LEU A 175 -3.38 -11.45 4.38
N LEU A 176 -3.26 -12.11 3.23
CA LEU A 176 -3.72 -11.60 1.95
C LEU A 176 -4.52 -12.67 1.21
N SER A 177 -5.78 -12.40 0.93
CA SER A 177 -6.67 -13.27 0.14
C SER A 177 -7.14 -12.58 -1.14
N PRO A 178 -7.64 -13.34 -2.13
CA PRO A 178 -8.21 -12.77 -3.33
C PRO A 178 -9.38 -11.82 -3.05
N PHE A 179 -9.48 -10.76 -3.82
CA PHE A 179 -10.60 -9.81 -3.77
C PHE A 179 -11.96 -10.48 -4.02
N GLU A 180 -11.95 -11.58 -4.75
CA GLU A 180 -13.13 -12.40 -5.05
C GLU A 180 -13.84 -12.91 -3.79
N ILE A 181 -13.10 -13.30 -2.74
CA ILE A 181 -13.71 -13.67 -1.45
C ILE A 181 -14.48 -12.47 -0.87
N LEU A 182 -13.88 -11.27 -0.92
CA LEU A 182 -14.52 -10.08 -0.37
C LEU A 182 -15.86 -9.80 -1.07
N LEU A 183 -15.93 -9.96 -2.38
CA LEU A 183 -17.17 -9.83 -3.13
C LEU A 183 -18.20 -10.91 -2.74
N LYS A 184 -17.79 -12.16 -2.69
CA LYS A 184 -18.71 -13.29 -2.43
C LYS A 184 -19.25 -13.30 -1.01
N GLU A 185 -18.34 -13.21 -0.03
CA GLU A 185 -18.65 -13.52 1.35
C GLU A 185 -19.09 -12.29 2.17
N TYR A 186 -18.74 -11.07 1.74
CA TYR A 186 -18.94 -9.89 2.58
C TYR A 186 -19.77 -8.78 1.96
N ILE A 187 -19.47 -8.36 0.74
CA ILE A 187 -20.12 -7.18 0.15
C ILE A 187 -21.17 -7.49 -0.91
N GLY A 188 -21.20 -8.71 -1.39
CA GLY A 188 -22.16 -9.20 -2.37
C GLY A 188 -21.78 -8.88 -3.82
N GLU A 189 -22.04 -9.85 -4.70
CA GLU A 189 -21.71 -9.79 -6.14
C GLU A 189 -22.33 -8.59 -6.87
N LYS A 190 -23.46 -8.08 -6.40
CA LYS A 190 -24.12 -6.88 -6.96
C LYS A 190 -23.25 -5.63 -6.93
N ASN A 191 -22.24 -5.60 -6.05
CA ASN A 191 -21.32 -4.46 -5.94
C ASN A 191 -20.11 -4.58 -6.87
N ARG A 192 -19.95 -5.67 -7.62
CA ARG A 192 -18.85 -5.87 -8.57
C ARG A 192 -18.78 -4.75 -9.61
N ASP A 193 -19.91 -4.35 -10.15
CA ASP A 193 -20.03 -3.34 -11.21
C ASP A 193 -20.65 -2.02 -10.72
N ASN A 194 -20.66 -1.82 -9.39
CA ASN A 194 -21.25 -0.63 -8.78
C ASN A 194 -20.24 0.52 -8.73
N TRP A 195 -20.38 1.49 -9.63
CA TRP A 195 -19.54 2.69 -9.71
C TRP A 195 -19.75 3.67 -8.54
N GLY A 196 -20.88 3.63 -7.87
CA GLY A 196 -21.18 4.46 -6.70
C GLY A 196 -20.63 3.90 -5.37
N PHE A 197 -19.98 2.73 -5.37
CA PHE A 197 -19.47 2.08 -4.15
C PHE A 197 -17.97 2.34 -3.94
N ASN A 198 -17.59 3.55 -3.56
CA ASN A 198 -16.20 3.95 -3.33
C ASN A 198 -15.68 3.38 -2.02
N SER A 199 -14.95 2.27 -2.07
CA SER A 199 -14.53 1.53 -0.88
C SER A 199 -13.18 0.82 -0.99
N PHE A 200 -12.47 0.99 -2.11
CA PHE A 200 -11.23 0.26 -2.40
C PHE A 200 -10.13 1.19 -2.88
N SER A 201 -8.89 0.78 -2.66
CA SER A 201 -7.76 1.45 -3.27
C SER A 201 -7.42 0.78 -4.59
N THR A 202 -7.39 1.55 -5.68
CA THR A 202 -7.02 1.06 -7.01
C THR A 202 -5.64 1.56 -7.40
N PHE A 203 -4.80 0.64 -7.91
CA PHE A 203 -3.48 0.94 -8.41
C PHE A 203 -3.30 0.45 -9.84
N VAL A 204 -2.52 1.19 -10.61
CA VAL A 204 -2.14 0.85 -11.98
C VAL A 204 -0.62 0.83 -12.12
N MET A 205 -0.11 -0.05 -12.96
CA MET A 205 1.30 -0.11 -13.33
C MET A 205 1.47 0.28 -14.79
N LEU A 206 2.36 1.24 -15.03
CA LEU A 206 2.67 1.78 -16.36
C LEU A 206 4.03 1.27 -16.86
N PRO A 207 4.31 1.35 -18.16
CA PRO A 207 5.60 0.96 -18.73
C PRO A 207 6.78 1.72 -18.13
N GLU A 208 6.59 3.00 -17.84
CA GLU A 208 7.60 3.89 -17.29
C GLU A 208 6.99 4.96 -16.38
N ALA A 209 7.81 5.57 -15.54
CA ALA A 209 7.38 6.62 -14.60
C ALA A 209 6.81 7.86 -15.30
N GLY A 210 7.34 8.20 -16.49
CA GLY A 210 6.94 9.37 -17.26
C GLY A 210 5.54 9.25 -17.91
N ALA A 211 4.96 8.06 -17.98
CA ALA A 211 3.65 7.85 -18.59
C ALA A 211 2.46 8.33 -17.70
N GLY A 212 2.70 8.53 -16.40
CA GLY A 212 1.66 8.94 -15.45
C GLY A 212 0.85 10.17 -15.86
N PRO A 213 1.45 11.31 -16.21
CA PRO A 213 0.71 12.51 -16.62
C PRO A 213 -0.16 12.31 -17.88
N GLY A 214 0.26 11.44 -18.79
CA GLY A 214 -0.52 11.08 -19.99
C GLY A 214 -1.81 10.35 -19.62
N LEU A 215 -1.69 9.30 -18.82
CA LEU A 215 -2.84 8.54 -18.32
C LEU A 215 -3.73 9.40 -17.41
N GLY A 216 -3.16 10.26 -16.56
CA GLY A 216 -3.93 11.14 -15.66
C GLY A 216 -4.91 12.03 -16.42
N ARG A 217 -4.49 12.62 -17.56
CA ARG A 217 -5.40 13.42 -18.42
C ARG A 217 -6.55 12.58 -19.00
N LYS A 218 -6.27 11.34 -19.41
CA LYS A 218 -7.31 10.44 -19.95
C LYS A 218 -8.30 10.00 -18.87
N LEU A 219 -7.80 9.74 -17.66
CA LEU A 219 -8.64 9.35 -16.53
C LEU A 219 -9.55 10.47 -16.06
N ALA A 220 -9.12 11.75 -16.14
CA ALA A 220 -9.95 12.90 -15.77
C ALA A 220 -11.26 12.95 -16.53
N ASP A 221 -11.27 12.54 -17.81
CA ASP A 221 -12.48 12.52 -18.65
C ASP A 221 -13.19 11.16 -18.66
N TYR A 222 -12.54 10.11 -18.16
CA TYR A 222 -13.02 8.74 -18.27
C TYR A 222 -14.31 8.50 -17.51
N ILE A 223 -14.40 8.99 -16.28
CA ILE A 223 -15.59 8.78 -15.45
C ILE A 223 -16.82 9.49 -16.03
N LYS A 224 -16.65 10.66 -16.65
CA LYS A 224 -17.74 11.40 -17.29
C LYS A 224 -18.36 10.67 -18.48
N ALA A 225 -17.58 9.80 -19.13
CA ALA A 225 -18.09 8.95 -20.21
C ALA A 225 -18.96 7.79 -19.67
N ILE A 226 -18.72 7.34 -18.43
CA ILE A 226 -19.47 6.27 -17.77
C ILE A 226 -20.67 6.84 -17.01
N GLU A 227 -20.44 7.89 -16.23
CA GLU A 227 -21.41 8.58 -15.39
C GLU A 227 -21.49 10.08 -15.81
N PRO A 228 -22.30 10.43 -16.82
CA PRO A 228 -22.33 11.80 -17.38
C PRO A 228 -22.73 12.90 -16.39
N GLN A 229 -23.36 12.55 -15.27
CA GLN A 229 -23.72 13.48 -14.21
C GLN A 229 -22.60 13.69 -13.19
N GLU A 230 -21.54 12.86 -13.25
CA GLU A 230 -20.41 12.99 -12.34
C GLU A 230 -19.58 14.24 -12.68
N THR A 231 -19.32 15.05 -11.65
CA THR A 231 -18.54 16.27 -11.78
C THR A 231 -17.11 16.10 -11.31
N ASP A 232 -16.88 15.14 -10.43
CA ASP A 232 -15.57 14.81 -9.92
C ASP A 232 -14.76 14.03 -10.95
N THR A 233 -13.45 13.99 -10.79
CA THR A 233 -12.54 13.40 -11.75
C THR A 233 -11.63 12.35 -11.11
N LEU A 234 -11.04 11.48 -11.94
CA LEU A 234 -10.01 10.56 -11.49
C LEU A 234 -8.62 11.15 -11.74
N ALA A 235 -7.75 10.99 -10.77
CA ALA A 235 -6.38 11.45 -10.87
C ALA A 235 -5.38 10.38 -10.40
N LEU A 236 -4.08 10.61 -10.66
CA LEU A 236 -3.01 9.66 -10.35
C LEU A 236 -2.04 10.23 -9.32
N GLN A 237 -1.68 9.40 -8.36
CA GLN A 237 -0.63 9.68 -7.39
C GLN A 237 0.46 8.60 -7.47
N PRO A 238 1.75 8.96 -7.69
CA PRO A 238 2.84 7.99 -7.65
C PRO A 238 2.92 7.28 -6.29
N LEU A 239 3.21 5.99 -6.26
CA LEU A 239 3.41 5.20 -5.03
C LEU A 239 4.43 5.90 -4.10
N SER A 240 5.54 6.38 -4.65
CA SER A 240 6.59 7.10 -3.91
C SER A 240 6.15 8.42 -3.26
N ALA A 241 4.97 8.93 -3.59
CA ALA A 241 4.43 10.15 -3.02
C ALA A 241 3.38 9.90 -1.91
N ILE A 242 2.93 8.66 -1.73
CA ILE A 242 1.84 8.34 -0.81
C ILE A 242 2.25 8.68 0.62
N HIS A 243 3.34 8.13 1.11
CA HIS A 243 3.76 8.27 2.50
C HIS A 243 3.91 9.74 2.95
N LEU A 244 4.65 10.55 2.18
CA LEU A 244 5.04 11.91 2.61
C LEU A 244 4.18 13.05 2.03
N ARG A 245 3.44 12.80 0.95
CA ARG A 245 2.77 13.88 0.20
C ARG A 245 1.28 13.68 0.01
N SER A 246 0.74 12.54 0.42
CA SER A 246 -0.69 12.30 0.31
C SER A 246 -1.47 13.15 1.30
N ARG A 247 -2.58 13.75 0.83
CA ARG A 247 -3.54 14.50 1.63
C ARG A 247 -4.96 14.03 1.37
N LEU A 248 -5.10 12.84 0.81
CA LEU A 248 -6.39 12.27 0.47
C LEU A 248 -7.16 11.90 1.75
N SER A 249 -8.47 12.03 1.72
CA SER A 249 -9.35 11.44 2.72
C SER A 249 -9.31 9.91 2.60
N HIS A 250 -9.63 9.20 3.67
CA HIS A 250 -9.66 7.73 3.73
C HIS A 250 -8.33 7.06 3.31
N ASP A 251 -7.22 7.76 3.51
CA ASP A 251 -5.89 7.26 3.20
C ASP A 251 -5.33 6.36 4.33
N TYR A 252 -4.17 5.74 4.09
CA TYR A 252 -3.53 4.86 5.08
C TYR A 252 -3.14 5.62 6.34
N ASN A 253 -3.19 4.93 7.48
CA ASN A 253 -2.90 5.54 8.79
C ASN A 253 -1.40 5.85 9.00
N ASN A 254 -0.51 5.15 8.28
CA ASN A 254 0.94 5.30 8.41
C ASN A 254 1.48 6.35 7.42
N ARG A 255 1.19 7.62 7.68
CA ARG A 255 1.63 8.76 6.86
C ARG A 255 2.59 9.66 7.62
N GLY A 256 3.68 10.02 6.92
CA GLY A 256 4.55 11.13 7.32
C GLY A 256 4.10 12.46 6.70
N ASP A 257 4.85 13.52 6.97
CA ASP A 257 4.69 14.80 6.26
C ASP A 257 6.07 15.29 5.81
N ILE A 258 6.21 15.54 4.54
CA ILE A 258 7.45 16.03 3.90
C ILE A 258 8.01 17.29 4.58
N LYS A 259 7.18 18.09 5.24
CA LYS A 259 7.63 19.27 5.98
C LYS A 259 8.60 18.92 7.09
N TYR A 260 8.33 17.84 7.84
CA TYR A 260 9.23 17.40 8.91
C TYR A 260 10.57 16.91 8.36
N VAL A 261 10.55 16.24 7.22
CA VAL A 261 11.79 15.83 6.53
C VAL A 261 12.65 17.04 6.18
N TRP A 262 12.05 18.12 5.66
CA TRP A 262 12.77 19.37 5.37
C TRP A 262 13.27 20.09 6.61
N ILE A 263 12.43 20.21 7.66
CA ILE A 263 12.79 20.87 8.91
C ILE A 263 13.96 20.16 9.58
N PHE A 264 13.85 18.85 9.80
CA PHE A 264 14.88 18.08 10.46
C PHE A 264 16.14 17.94 9.62
N GLY A 265 16.01 17.79 8.29
CA GLY A 265 17.15 17.81 7.38
C GLY A 265 17.94 19.13 7.45
N ALA A 266 17.24 20.26 7.47
CA ALA A 266 17.88 21.57 7.64
C ALA A 266 18.56 21.72 9.01
N LEU A 267 17.94 21.26 10.08
CA LEU A 267 18.52 21.24 11.44
C LEU A 267 19.79 20.40 11.51
N ALA A 268 19.82 19.23 10.88
CA ALA A 268 21.00 18.37 10.82
C ALA A 268 22.17 19.08 10.11
N VAL A 269 21.91 19.67 8.94
CA VAL A 269 22.93 20.42 8.18
C VAL A 269 23.45 21.63 8.97
N PHE A 270 22.56 22.38 9.65
CA PHE A 270 22.95 23.54 10.46
C PHE A 270 23.81 23.12 11.65
N SER A 271 23.45 22.03 12.33
CA SER A 271 24.20 21.50 13.48
C SER A 271 25.62 21.08 13.09
N VAL A 272 25.79 20.42 11.94
CA VAL A 272 27.12 20.05 11.42
C VAL A 272 27.95 21.29 11.08
N LYS A 273 27.36 22.29 10.42
CA LYS A 273 28.08 23.56 10.10
C LYS A 273 28.53 24.29 11.36
N THR A 274 27.66 24.38 12.37
CA THR A 274 27.99 25.05 13.63
C THR A 274 29.10 24.31 14.39
N ALA A 275 29.09 22.99 14.38
CA ALA A 275 30.14 22.18 14.97
C ALA A 275 31.48 22.32 14.24
N ALA A 276 31.47 22.43 12.92
CA ALA A 276 32.67 22.63 12.09
C ALA A 276 33.28 24.01 12.29
N LEU A 277 32.48 25.10 12.36
CA LEU A 277 32.94 26.47 12.55
C LEU A 277 33.62 26.69 13.90
N ARG A 278 33.13 26.06 14.96
CA ARG A 278 33.75 26.11 16.32
C ARG A 278 35.13 25.47 16.38
N LYS A 279 35.54 24.72 15.37
CA LYS A 279 36.85 24.07 15.30
C LYS A 279 37.93 24.99 14.71
N ILE A 280 37.55 26.14 14.10
CA ILE A 280 38.42 27.06 13.38
C ILE A 280 38.68 28.32 14.22
N SER A 281 37.95 28.56 15.27
CA SER A 281 38.17 29.62 16.25
C SER A 281 38.74 29.04 17.55
#